data_8f68c1419619f5e567c6fe9077b07c1a
#
_entry.id   8f68c1419619f5e567c6fe9077b07c1a
#
_cell.length_a   1.000
_cell.length_b   1.000
_cell.length_c   1.000
_cell.angle_alpha   90.00
_cell.angle_beta   90.00
_cell.angle_gamma   90.00
#
_symmetry.space_group_name_H-M   'P 1'
#
loop_
_entity.id
_entity.type
_entity.pdbx_description
1 polymer ?
#
loop_
_entity_poly.entity_id
_entity_poly.type
_entity_poly.pdbx_seq_one_letter_code
_entity_poly.pdbx_strand_id
1 'polypeptide(L)'
;MKVTFRLVCLVFAFAFTLSAVFAQDQPTIIKDRVQLTAYTVNNQKGNYDIWTWLPSLDFRVNGPLESGAQLYVEVGYPGAPKWVTFDCSTGVIQKGSWWKTSCGGRDIGEEKGSTYTGPITFTIKMRNELAGTDSTIFTGKAKVMKAKSNEYGPKVVNHHVYWIDHDWNLPIGYVYLMPNDVYGWKLTNLNVAFWIRGDDFKMQPHVFYQGKEIGKVVFEGREIGTPGCSPDIENSTTHYVEETIPQKARWNRMVCTFYNVYGNDESGQGDGLFGPKFLMNKNPGDYEFKILWNNKLARTIKFTVKPGGNFDNGIAASSKLGNDRVIVPVTILGDQDGVWDKNAWKDAFYGNPLVGFTAAP
;
A
#
# COMPACT_ATOMS: atom_id res chain seq x y z
N MET A 1 20.55 -3.05 64.45
CA MET A 1 19.28 -3.18 63.70
C MET A 1 19.08 -2.16 62.56
N LYS A 2 20.06 -1.30 62.25
CA LYS A 2 19.96 -0.29 61.19
C LYS A 2 20.71 -0.63 59.87
N VAL A 3 21.56 -1.65 59.86
CA VAL A 3 22.39 -2.02 58.69
C VAL A 3 21.67 -3.01 57.77
N THR A 4 20.83 -3.88 58.34
CA THR A 4 20.08 -4.92 57.54
C THR A 4 18.99 -4.33 56.66
N PHE A 5 18.43 -3.18 57.01
CA PHE A 5 17.35 -2.56 56.22
C PHE A 5 17.85 -1.85 54.94
N ARG A 6 19.11 -1.39 54.98
CA ARG A 6 19.71 -0.74 53.76
C ARG A 6 20.16 -1.75 52.70
N LEU A 7 20.48 -3.00 53.10
CA LEU A 7 20.88 -4.04 52.16
C LEU A 7 19.69 -4.63 51.41
N VAL A 8 18.53 -4.75 52.09
CA VAL A 8 17.30 -5.26 51.47
C VAL A 8 16.73 -4.26 50.45
N CYS A 9 16.81 -2.94 50.68
CA CYS A 9 16.39 -1.94 49.72
C CYS A 9 17.29 -1.90 48.49
N LEU A 10 18.59 -2.17 48.61
CA LEU A 10 19.51 -2.22 47.48
C LEU A 10 19.29 -3.43 46.59
N VAL A 11 18.95 -4.58 47.15
CA VAL A 11 18.64 -5.81 46.41
C VAL A 11 17.29 -5.67 45.68
N PHE A 12 16.27 -5.00 46.25
CA PHE A 12 15.02 -4.71 45.59
C PHE A 12 15.16 -3.65 44.47
N ALA A 13 16.02 -2.65 44.65
CA ALA A 13 16.29 -1.68 43.58
C ALA A 13 17.02 -2.31 42.39
N PHE A 14 17.90 -3.30 42.63
CA PHE A 14 18.58 -4.02 41.54
C PHE A 14 17.67 -5.02 40.81
N ALA A 15 16.68 -5.58 41.51
CA ALA A 15 15.70 -6.48 40.86
C ALA A 15 14.71 -5.74 39.95
N PHE A 16 14.45 -4.42 40.18
CA PHE A 16 13.58 -3.62 39.34
C PHE A 16 14.31 -3.01 38.14
N THR A 17 15.61 -2.93 38.11
CA THR A 17 16.39 -2.39 37.00
C THR A 17 16.72 -3.40 35.89
N LEU A 18 16.53 -4.70 36.16
CA LEU A 18 16.78 -5.77 35.18
C LEU A 18 15.59 -6.09 34.27
N SER A 19 14.45 -5.41 34.44
CA SER A 19 13.26 -5.59 33.58
C SER A 19 13.12 -4.55 32.46
N ALA A 20 14.10 -3.68 32.24
CA ALA A 20 14.24 -2.96 30.99
C ALA A 20 14.85 -3.90 29.93
N VAL A 21 14.25 -5.07 29.76
CA VAL A 21 14.45 -5.89 28.56
C VAL A 21 14.00 -5.02 27.40
N PHE A 22 14.95 -4.65 26.57
CA PHE A 22 14.79 -4.00 25.30
C PHE A 22 13.50 -4.49 24.66
N ALA A 23 12.47 -3.64 24.64
CA ALA A 23 11.36 -3.81 23.72
C ALA A 23 11.97 -3.65 22.32
N GLN A 24 12.46 -4.75 21.79
CA GLN A 24 12.95 -4.79 20.42
C GLN A 24 11.76 -4.35 19.57
N ASP A 25 11.94 -3.27 18.80
CA ASP A 25 10.88 -2.75 17.97
C ASP A 25 10.32 -3.89 17.11
N GLN A 26 9.08 -4.27 17.39
CA GLN A 26 8.41 -5.34 16.66
C GLN A 26 8.36 -4.94 15.17
N PRO A 27 8.63 -5.86 14.25
CA PRO A 27 8.53 -5.58 12.84
C PRO A 27 7.10 -5.14 12.50
N THR A 28 6.98 -4.14 11.65
CA THR A 28 5.70 -3.58 11.25
C THR A 28 5.46 -3.74 9.76
N ILE A 29 4.20 -3.97 9.39
CA ILE A 29 3.81 -4.06 7.99
C ILE A 29 3.56 -2.66 7.42
N ILE A 30 4.17 -2.38 6.27
CA ILE A 30 3.89 -1.15 5.52
C ILE A 30 2.54 -1.33 4.81
N LYS A 31 1.49 -0.80 5.42
CA LYS A 31 0.09 -1.09 5.07
C LYS A 31 -0.28 -0.74 3.62
N ASP A 32 0.26 0.35 3.09
CA ASP A 32 0.04 0.78 1.71
C ASP A 32 0.84 -0.03 0.66
N ARG A 33 1.62 -1.01 1.13
CA ARG A 33 2.44 -1.90 0.32
C ARG A 33 2.04 -3.36 0.45
N VAL A 34 0.86 -3.63 0.99
CA VAL A 34 0.29 -4.98 1.02
C VAL A 34 -0.57 -5.17 -0.23
N GLN A 35 -0.21 -6.15 -1.01
CA GLN A 35 -0.94 -6.56 -2.21
C GLN A 35 -1.43 -7.98 -2.02
N LEU A 36 -2.73 -8.17 -2.04
CA LEU A 36 -3.38 -9.48 -2.02
C LEU A 36 -3.96 -9.75 -3.40
N THR A 37 -3.67 -10.91 -3.95
CA THR A 37 -4.16 -11.37 -5.26
C THR A 37 -4.90 -12.69 -5.09
N ALA A 38 -6.00 -12.87 -5.79
CA ALA A 38 -6.68 -14.14 -5.94
C ALA A 38 -6.13 -14.81 -7.21
N TYR A 39 -5.20 -15.74 -7.03
CA TYR A 39 -4.59 -16.47 -8.13
C TYR A 39 -5.53 -17.56 -8.62
N THR A 40 -6.04 -17.43 -9.83
CA THR A 40 -6.94 -18.44 -10.42
C THR A 40 -6.18 -19.67 -10.85
N VAL A 41 -6.66 -20.84 -10.47
CA VAL A 41 -6.11 -22.14 -10.86
C VAL A 41 -7.20 -23.05 -11.42
N ASN A 42 -6.82 -23.91 -12.34
CA ASN A 42 -7.70 -24.94 -12.87
C ASN A 42 -7.39 -26.29 -12.21
N ASN A 43 -8.30 -26.73 -11.35
CA ASN A 43 -8.24 -28.04 -10.72
C ASN A 43 -9.03 -29.04 -11.57
N GLN A 44 -8.32 -29.81 -12.39
CA GLN A 44 -8.93 -30.90 -13.14
C GLN A 44 -9.28 -32.04 -12.20
N LYS A 45 -10.60 -32.33 -12.06
CA LYS A 45 -11.09 -33.56 -11.41
C LYS A 45 -11.81 -34.43 -12.46
N GLY A 46 -11.09 -35.39 -12.99
CA GLY A 46 -11.60 -36.23 -14.06
C GLY A 46 -11.78 -35.44 -15.37
N ASN A 47 -13.01 -35.50 -15.94
CA ASN A 47 -13.35 -34.80 -17.18
C ASN A 47 -13.93 -33.39 -16.96
N TYR A 48 -13.85 -32.85 -15.75
CA TYR A 48 -14.43 -31.56 -15.40
C TYR A 48 -13.35 -30.57 -14.96
N ASP A 49 -13.36 -29.41 -15.59
CA ASP A 49 -12.55 -28.25 -15.15
C ASP A 49 -13.25 -27.61 -13.96
N ILE A 50 -12.57 -27.57 -12.82
CA ILE A 50 -13.01 -26.84 -11.64
C ILE A 50 -12.06 -25.66 -11.45
N TRP A 51 -12.54 -24.46 -11.73
CA TRP A 51 -11.81 -23.23 -11.52
C TRP A 51 -11.92 -22.80 -10.05
N THR A 52 -10.78 -22.63 -9.44
CA THR A 52 -10.62 -22.24 -8.04
C THR A 52 -9.64 -21.08 -7.94
N TRP A 53 -9.41 -20.57 -6.76
CA TRP A 53 -8.39 -19.56 -6.51
C TRP A 53 -7.57 -19.89 -5.27
N LEU A 54 -6.36 -19.38 -5.26
CA LEU A 54 -5.42 -19.42 -4.14
C LEU A 54 -5.01 -18.00 -3.79
N PRO A 55 -4.80 -17.66 -2.49
CA PRO A 55 -4.29 -16.38 -2.10
C PRO A 55 -2.80 -16.26 -2.44
N SER A 56 -2.41 -15.10 -2.96
CA SER A 56 -1.03 -14.68 -3.09
C SER A 56 -0.87 -13.32 -2.45
N LEU A 57 0.13 -13.15 -1.60
CA LEU A 57 0.32 -11.95 -0.80
C LEU A 57 1.75 -11.43 -0.95
N ASP A 58 1.88 -10.20 -1.44
CA ASP A 58 3.12 -9.45 -1.43
C ASP A 58 3.01 -8.29 -0.46
N PHE A 59 4.04 -8.07 0.34
CA PHE A 59 4.07 -6.97 1.30
C PHE A 59 5.48 -6.54 1.65
N ARG A 60 5.58 -5.42 2.35
CA ARG A 60 6.85 -4.90 2.87
C ARG A 60 6.80 -4.85 4.39
N VAL A 61 7.91 -5.26 4.98
CA VAL A 61 8.11 -5.23 6.43
C VAL A 61 9.15 -4.18 6.76
N ASN A 62 8.86 -3.34 7.72
CA ASN A 62 9.79 -2.38 8.30
C ASN A 62 10.24 -2.88 9.68
N GLY A 63 11.53 -2.79 9.96
CA GLY A 63 12.12 -3.23 11.21
C GLY A 63 12.93 -4.53 11.07
N PRO A 64 13.71 -4.86 12.11
CA PRO A 64 14.52 -6.08 12.12
C PRO A 64 13.62 -7.31 12.22
N LEU A 65 13.98 -8.34 11.48
CA LEU A 65 13.53 -9.70 11.75
C LEU A 65 14.59 -10.37 12.61
N GLU A 66 14.18 -10.98 13.71
CA GLU A 66 15.06 -11.77 14.57
C GLU A 66 15.66 -12.95 13.79
N SER A 67 16.87 -13.36 14.21
CA SER A 67 17.47 -14.58 13.65
C SER A 67 16.56 -15.78 13.91
N GLY A 68 16.27 -16.56 12.87
CA GLY A 68 15.35 -17.69 12.91
C GLY A 68 13.87 -17.33 12.87
N ALA A 69 13.52 -16.05 12.74
CA ALA A 69 12.14 -15.63 12.53
C ALA A 69 11.68 -15.96 11.11
N GLN A 70 10.50 -16.56 11.01
CA GLN A 70 9.83 -16.87 9.74
C GLN A 70 8.47 -16.22 9.70
N LEU A 71 8.18 -15.55 8.59
CA LEU A 71 6.86 -15.01 8.30
C LEU A 71 6.00 -16.05 7.62
N TYR A 72 4.72 -16.07 7.98
CA TYR A 72 3.70 -16.91 7.35
C TYR A 72 2.34 -16.23 7.36
N VAL A 73 1.43 -16.73 6.54
CA VAL A 73 0.09 -16.16 6.37
C VAL A 73 -0.96 -17.21 6.62
N GLU A 74 -1.96 -16.86 7.41
CA GLU A 74 -3.21 -17.61 7.56
C GLU A 74 -4.31 -16.87 6.80
N VAL A 75 -5.05 -17.58 5.94
CA VAL A 75 -6.22 -17.03 5.23
C VAL A 75 -7.45 -17.85 5.57
N GLY A 76 -8.55 -17.15 5.84
CA GLY A 76 -9.82 -17.77 6.16
C GLY A 76 -11.01 -16.97 5.66
N TYR A 77 -12.19 -17.60 5.71
CA TYR A 77 -13.49 -17.03 5.36
C TYR A 77 -14.58 -17.60 6.26
N PRO A 78 -15.78 -17.03 6.30
CA PRO A 78 -16.89 -17.59 7.05
C PRO A 78 -17.13 -19.06 6.70
N GLY A 79 -17.10 -19.95 7.69
CA GLY A 79 -17.19 -21.40 7.51
C GLY A 79 -15.85 -22.14 7.42
N ALA A 80 -14.74 -21.44 7.13
CA ALA A 80 -13.39 -21.99 7.16
C ALA A 80 -12.39 -20.91 7.65
N PRO A 81 -12.36 -20.59 8.95
CA PRO A 81 -11.58 -19.46 9.51
C PRO A 81 -10.07 -19.64 9.38
N LYS A 82 -9.59 -20.85 9.14
CA LYS A 82 -8.20 -21.19 8.79
C LYS A 82 -8.21 -22.12 7.58
N TRP A 83 -8.68 -21.62 6.46
CA TRP A 83 -8.75 -22.40 5.23
C TRP A 83 -7.37 -22.84 4.75
N VAL A 84 -6.40 -21.92 4.74
CA VAL A 84 -5.05 -22.21 4.28
C VAL A 84 -4.01 -21.42 5.07
N THR A 85 -2.88 -22.09 5.33
CA THR A 85 -1.68 -21.49 5.92
C THR A 85 -0.50 -21.77 5.01
N PHE A 86 0.35 -20.75 4.79
CA PHE A 86 1.52 -20.87 3.93
C PHE A 86 2.65 -19.96 4.37
N ASP A 87 3.87 -20.44 4.17
CA ASP A 87 5.07 -19.70 4.52
C ASP A 87 5.41 -18.63 3.49
N CYS A 88 6.16 -17.64 3.95
CA CYS A 88 6.62 -16.54 3.13
C CYS A 88 8.13 -16.66 2.83
N SER A 89 8.51 -16.34 1.61
CA SER A 89 9.90 -16.09 1.28
C SER A 89 10.23 -14.62 1.53
N THR A 90 11.22 -14.38 2.38
CA THR A 90 11.73 -13.04 2.67
C THR A 90 12.98 -12.78 1.87
N GLY A 91 13.00 -11.71 1.09
CA GLY A 91 14.21 -11.25 0.41
C GLY A 91 15.28 -10.81 1.41
N VAL A 92 16.52 -10.67 0.93
CA VAL A 92 17.67 -10.26 1.76
C VAL A 92 17.51 -8.80 2.21
N ILE A 93 17.82 -8.53 3.48
CA ILE A 93 17.82 -7.16 4.07
C ILE A 93 18.82 -6.26 3.36
N GLN A 94 18.38 -5.05 3.03
CA GLN A 94 19.26 -3.89 2.94
C GLN A 94 19.19 -3.12 4.26
N LYS A 95 20.33 -2.91 4.92
CA LYS A 95 20.43 -2.23 6.21
C LYS A 95 19.77 -0.85 6.16
N GLY A 96 18.72 -0.64 6.97
CA GLY A 96 17.97 0.62 7.03
C GLY A 96 16.80 0.72 6.06
N SER A 97 16.47 -0.33 5.31
CA SER A 97 15.35 -0.39 4.39
C SER A 97 14.36 -1.51 4.77
N TRP A 98 13.23 -1.48 4.12
CA TRP A 98 12.16 -2.46 4.24
C TRP A 98 12.50 -3.76 3.49
N TRP A 99 11.85 -4.86 3.90
CA TRP A 99 11.93 -6.15 3.23
C TRP A 99 10.75 -6.35 2.28
N LYS A 100 11.02 -6.81 1.08
CA LYS A 100 9.97 -7.36 0.22
C LYS A 100 9.77 -8.82 0.56
N THR A 101 8.53 -9.20 0.76
CA THR A 101 8.12 -10.55 1.16
C THR A 101 6.99 -11.00 0.23
N SER A 102 7.11 -12.21 -0.30
CA SER A 102 6.11 -12.84 -1.16
C SER A 102 5.68 -14.17 -0.57
N CYS A 103 4.39 -14.47 -0.61
CA CYS A 103 3.81 -15.66 0.01
C CYS A 103 2.67 -16.22 -0.83
N GLY A 104 2.58 -17.53 -0.92
CA GLY A 104 1.41 -18.21 -1.47
C GLY A 104 1.40 -18.37 -2.99
N GLY A 105 0.24 -18.26 -3.60
CA GLY A 105 0.03 -18.59 -5.00
C GLY A 105 0.15 -20.11 -5.24
N ARG A 106 0.84 -20.52 -6.29
CA ARG A 106 1.02 -21.95 -6.64
C ARG A 106 1.73 -22.78 -5.58
N ASP A 107 2.58 -22.14 -4.78
CA ASP A 107 3.34 -22.84 -3.74
C ASP A 107 2.47 -23.43 -2.63
N ILE A 108 1.21 -23.02 -2.55
CA ILE A 108 0.23 -23.56 -1.60
C ILE A 108 -0.21 -24.98 -1.97
N GLY A 109 -0.19 -25.33 -3.25
CA GLY A 109 -0.77 -26.55 -3.81
C GLY A 109 -2.17 -26.32 -4.38
N GLU A 110 -2.35 -26.63 -5.67
CA GLU A 110 -3.57 -26.32 -6.42
C GLU A 110 -4.81 -27.04 -5.85
N GLU A 111 -4.62 -28.20 -5.23
CA GLU A 111 -5.66 -29.01 -4.58
C GLU A 111 -6.35 -28.28 -3.42
N LYS A 112 -5.70 -27.27 -2.82
CA LYS A 112 -6.25 -26.45 -1.74
C LYS A 112 -7.09 -25.27 -2.25
N GLY A 113 -7.20 -25.10 -3.57
CA GLY A 113 -7.96 -24.02 -4.17
C GLY A 113 -9.43 -23.99 -3.73
N SER A 114 -9.98 -22.78 -3.59
CA SER A 114 -11.36 -22.53 -3.16
C SER A 114 -12.21 -21.94 -4.28
N THR A 115 -13.49 -22.26 -4.29
CA THR A 115 -14.52 -21.60 -5.11
C THR A 115 -15.24 -20.48 -4.37
N TYR A 116 -14.91 -20.27 -3.10
CA TYR A 116 -15.53 -19.26 -2.25
C TYR A 116 -15.36 -17.86 -2.83
N THR A 117 -16.40 -17.05 -2.72
CA THR A 117 -16.40 -15.61 -3.02
C THR A 117 -17.06 -14.86 -1.87
N GLY A 118 -16.62 -13.66 -1.60
CA GLY A 118 -17.09 -12.87 -0.48
C GLY A 118 -15.97 -12.46 0.47
N PRO A 119 -16.31 -12.05 1.69
CA PRO A 119 -15.34 -11.57 2.68
C PRO A 119 -14.33 -12.64 3.08
N ILE A 120 -13.06 -12.27 3.12
CA ILE A 120 -11.96 -13.09 3.63
C ILE A 120 -11.16 -12.29 4.67
N THR A 121 -10.51 -13.02 5.57
CA THR A 121 -9.54 -12.46 6.51
C THR A 121 -8.20 -13.11 6.24
N PHE A 122 -7.15 -12.32 6.23
CA PHE A 122 -5.78 -12.82 6.21
C PHE A 122 -5.00 -12.24 7.38
N THR A 123 -4.12 -13.04 7.94
CA THR A 123 -3.32 -12.71 9.11
C THR A 123 -1.87 -13.01 8.80
N ILE A 124 -1.01 -11.98 8.85
CA ILE A 124 0.42 -12.14 8.73
C ILE A 124 0.97 -12.36 10.13
N LYS A 125 1.69 -13.46 10.30
CA LYS A 125 2.25 -13.89 11.57
C LYS A 125 3.75 -14.09 11.44
N MET A 126 4.42 -14.00 12.56
CA MET A 126 5.84 -14.27 12.70
C MET A 126 6.04 -15.33 13.78
N ARG A 127 6.66 -16.44 13.40
CA ARG A 127 7.13 -17.46 14.34
C ARG A 127 8.64 -17.42 14.44
N ASN A 128 9.14 -17.68 15.63
CA ASN A 128 10.57 -17.91 15.87
C ASN A 128 10.68 -19.20 16.69
N GLU A 129 11.09 -20.28 16.02
CA GLU A 129 11.22 -21.59 16.65
C GLU A 129 12.29 -21.61 17.73
N LEU A 130 13.38 -20.82 17.57
CA LEU A 130 14.46 -20.74 18.55
C LEU A 130 14.00 -20.03 19.83
N ALA A 131 13.14 -19.03 19.71
CA ALA A 131 12.59 -18.29 20.84
C ALA A 131 11.28 -18.88 21.37
N GLY A 132 10.67 -19.83 20.66
CA GLY A 132 9.37 -20.41 21.00
C GLY A 132 8.23 -19.40 20.91
N THR A 133 8.33 -18.39 20.04
CA THR A 133 7.35 -17.33 19.91
C THR A 133 6.54 -17.46 18.61
N ASP A 134 5.24 -17.11 18.70
CA ASP A 134 4.33 -16.99 17.56
C ASP A 134 3.44 -15.76 17.78
N SER A 135 3.58 -14.75 16.92
CA SER A 135 2.91 -13.46 17.06
C SER A 135 2.21 -13.03 15.78
N THR A 136 1.07 -12.37 15.96
CA THR A 136 0.37 -11.71 14.85
C THR A 136 0.92 -10.31 14.67
N ILE A 137 1.45 -10.01 13.48
CA ILE A 137 1.96 -8.67 13.14
C ILE A 137 1.00 -7.84 12.31
N PHE A 138 0.04 -8.50 11.63
CA PHE A 138 -0.96 -7.79 10.83
C PHE A 138 -2.20 -8.66 10.61
N THR A 139 -3.37 -8.03 10.60
CA THR A 139 -4.62 -8.67 10.16
C THR A 139 -5.33 -7.74 9.20
N GLY A 140 -5.77 -8.29 8.07
CA GLY A 140 -6.49 -7.58 7.04
C GLY A 140 -7.75 -8.31 6.60
N LYS A 141 -8.70 -7.54 6.09
CA LYS A 141 -9.92 -8.06 5.47
C LYS A 141 -9.93 -7.69 3.99
N ALA A 142 -10.43 -8.56 3.16
CA ALA A 142 -10.63 -8.31 1.75
C ALA A 142 -11.90 -9.02 1.27
N LYS A 143 -12.25 -8.85 0.01
CA LYS A 143 -13.40 -9.51 -0.61
C LYS A 143 -12.95 -10.13 -1.92
N VAL A 144 -13.26 -11.39 -2.11
CA VAL A 144 -13.00 -12.11 -3.37
C VAL A 144 -14.24 -12.03 -4.25
N MET A 145 -14.01 -11.70 -5.50
CA MET A 145 -15.02 -11.65 -6.57
C MET A 145 -14.72 -12.70 -7.62
N LYS A 146 -15.70 -13.04 -8.43
CA LYS A 146 -15.51 -13.88 -9.62
C LYS A 146 -16.40 -13.45 -10.78
N ALA A 147 -15.95 -13.73 -11.99
CA ALA A 147 -16.77 -13.64 -13.20
C ALA A 147 -16.49 -14.84 -14.12
N LYS A 148 -17.45 -15.11 -14.99
CA LYS A 148 -17.24 -16.04 -16.09
C LYS A 148 -16.28 -15.42 -17.10
N SER A 149 -15.27 -16.14 -17.52
CA SER A 149 -14.34 -15.75 -18.57
C SER A 149 -14.64 -16.51 -19.86
N ASN A 150 -14.41 -15.87 -20.98
CA ASN A 150 -14.53 -16.44 -22.32
C ASN A 150 -13.15 -16.66 -22.98
N GLU A 151 -12.08 -16.53 -22.23
CA GLU A 151 -10.69 -16.57 -22.74
C GLU A 151 -10.37 -17.83 -23.56
N TYR A 152 -10.81 -18.98 -23.09
CA TYR A 152 -10.56 -20.24 -23.79
C TYR A 152 -11.68 -20.60 -24.79
N GLY A 153 -12.48 -19.62 -25.19
CA GLY A 153 -13.55 -19.76 -26.14
C GLY A 153 -14.82 -20.48 -25.61
N PRO A 154 -15.84 -20.64 -26.42
CA PRO A 154 -17.16 -21.13 -25.99
C PRO A 154 -17.18 -22.58 -25.56
N LYS A 155 -16.12 -23.34 -25.81
CA LYS A 155 -16.02 -24.78 -25.44
C LYS A 155 -15.72 -24.99 -23.97
N VAL A 156 -15.11 -24.00 -23.27
CA VAL A 156 -14.83 -24.08 -21.83
C VAL A 156 -15.99 -23.48 -21.05
N VAL A 157 -16.96 -24.33 -20.72
CA VAL A 157 -18.27 -23.91 -20.22
C VAL A 157 -18.21 -23.25 -18.83
N ASN A 158 -17.22 -23.56 -18.01
CA ASN A 158 -17.16 -23.18 -16.59
C ASN A 158 -15.93 -22.36 -16.20
N HIS A 159 -15.26 -21.74 -17.15
CA HIS A 159 -14.11 -20.91 -16.84
C HIS A 159 -14.54 -19.68 -16.03
N HIS A 160 -13.96 -19.55 -14.83
CA HIS A 160 -14.15 -18.42 -13.96
C HIS A 160 -12.78 -17.83 -13.59
N VAL A 161 -12.71 -16.52 -13.55
CA VAL A 161 -11.58 -15.75 -13.00
C VAL A 161 -11.96 -15.18 -11.66
N TYR A 162 -11.02 -15.19 -10.74
CA TYR A 162 -11.18 -14.65 -9.40
C TYR A 162 -10.25 -13.46 -9.22
N TRP A 163 -10.70 -12.47 -8.43
CA TRP A 163 -9.89 -11.29 -8.09
C TRP A 163 -10.29 -10.73 -6.73
N ILE A 164 -9.41 -9.87 -6.19
CA ILE A 164 -9.68 -9.11 -4.98
C ILE A 164 -10.37 -7.80 -5.35
N ASP A 165 -11.43 -7.46 -4.63
CA ASP A 165 -12.13 -6.19 -4.74
C ASP A 165 -11.29 -5.09 -4.07
N HIS A 166 -10.97 -4.04 -4.81
CA HIS A 166 -10.19 -2.90 -4.35
C HIS A 166 -10.99 -1.58 -4.37
N ASP A 167 -12.31 -1.60 -4.46
CA ASP A 167 -13.14 -0.39 -4.44
C ASP A 167 -12.86 0.49 -3.21
N TRP A 168 -12.46 -0.11 -2.09
CA TRP A 168 -12.07 0.58 -0.88
C TRP A 168 -10.85 1.52 -1.05
N ASN A 169 -10.01 1.28 -2.04
CA ASN A 169 -8.83 2.09 -2.32
C ASN A 169 -9.15 3.37 -3.12
N LEU A 170 -10.26 3.41 -3.86
CA LEU A 170 -10.55 4.52 -4.77
C LEU A 170 -10.58 5.89 -4.08
N PRO A 171 -11.19 6.03 -2.87
CA PRO A 171 -11.21 7.32 -2.16
C PRO A 171 -9.95 7.59 -1.32
N ILE A 172 -8.89 6.80 -1.45
CA ILE A 172 -7.69 6.92 -0.62
C ILE A 172 -6.53 7.43 -1.46
N GLY A 173 -5.95 8.56 -1.05
CA GLY A 173 -4.72 9.09 -1.59
C GLY A 173 -3.55 8.96 -0.62
N TYR A 174 -2.37 8.76 -1.15
CA TYR A 174 -1.11 8.76 -0.42
C TYR A 174 -0.24 9.88 -0.96
N VAL A 175 0.11 10.83 -0.09
CA VAL A 175 1.05 11.90 -0.43
C VAL A 175 2.34 11.62 0.32
N TYR A 176 3.48 11.62 -0.37
CA TYR A 176 4.75 11.27 0.24
C TYR A 176 5.93 11.92 -0.47
N LEU A 177 7.04 11.99 0.26
CA LEU A 177 8.32 12.43 -0.26
C LEU A 177 9.17 11.21 -0.60
N MET A 178 9.75 11.20 -1.78
CA MET A 178 10.61 10.13 -2.25
C MET A 178 12.02 10.66 -2.48
N PRO A 179 13.04 10.09 -1.83
CA PRO A 179 14.42 10.44 -2.12
C PRO A 179 14.74 10.23 -3.60
N ASN A 180 15.41 11.20 -4.19
CA ASN A 180 15.86 11.15 -5.57
C ASN A 180 17.38 11.34 -5.59
N ASP A 181 18.11 10.25 -5.80
CA ASP A 181 19.56 10.22 -5.86
C ASP A 181 20.09 10.45 -7.29
N VAL A 182 19.34 11.16 -8.13
CA VAL A 182 19.81 11.44 -9.49
C VAL A 182 21.01 12.37 -9.41
N TYR A 183 22.16 11.92 -9.91
CA TYR A 183 23.44 12.65 -9.95
C TYR A 183 24.01 13.07 -8.60
N GLY A 184 23.74 12.31 -7.52
CA GLY A 184 24.25 12.61 -6.18
C GLY A 184 23.51 13.77 -5.47
N TRP A 185 22.38 14.19 -5.98
CA TRP A 185 21.55 15.22 -5.38
C TRP A 185 20.62 14.62 -4.34
N LYS A 186 20.74 15.09 -3.11
CA LYS A 186 19.87 14.69 -2.00
C LYS A 186 18.57 15.51 -2.04
N LEU A 187 17.75 15.27 -3.03
CA LEU A 187 16.43 15.86 -3.19
C LEU A 187 15.34 14.86 -2.81
N THR A 188 14.23 15.35 -2.28
CA THR A 188 13.05 14.54 -1.99
C THR A 188 11.87 15.03 -2.81
N ASN A 189 11.55 14.34 -3.88
CA ASN A 189 10.45 14.71 -4.75
C ASN A 189 9.08 14.48 -4.11
N LEU A 190 8.15 15.40 -4.37
CA LEU A 190 6.75 15.23 -4.03
C LEU A 190 6.11 14.19 -4.94
N ASN A 191 5.46 13.21 -4.32
CA ASN A 191 4.71 12.16 -5.00
C ASN A 191 3.29 12.11 -4.47
N VAL A 192 2.36 11.74 -5.35
CA VAL A 192 1.01 11.35 -4.98
C VAL A 192 0.67 10.01 -5.60
N ALA A 193 0.10 9.11 -4.79
CA ALA A 193 -0.43 7.86 -5.28
C ALA A 193 -1.94 7.79 -5.00
N PHE A 194 -2.70 7.30 -5.97
CA PHE A 194 -4.14 7.10 -5.87
C PHE A 194 -4.57 5.95 -6.78
N TRP A 195 -5.76 5.43 -6.55
CA TRP A 195 -6.28 4.33 -7.33
C TRP A 195 -7.29 4.81 -8.37
N ILE A 196 -7.30 4.12 -9.49
CA ILE A 196 -8.32 4.24 -10.54
C ILE A 196 -8.90 2.87 -10.86
N ARG A 197 -10.06 2.87 -11.47
CA ARG A 197 -10.69 1.69 -12.02
C ARG A 197 -10.70 1.79 -13.54
N GLY A 198 -10.16 0.77 -14.21
CA GLY A 198 -9.97 0.77 -15.68
C GLY A 198 -8.52 0.91 -16.10
N ASP A 199 -8.26 0.86 -17.39
CA ASP A 199 -6.92 0.83 -18.01
C ASP A 199 -6.55 2.14 -18.73
N ASP A 200 -7.34 3.19 -18.60
CA ASP A 200 -7.03 4.47 -19.25
C ASP A 200 -6.10 5.30 -18.36
N PHE A 201 -4.84 5.38 -18.75
CA PHE A 201 -3.80 6.09 -18.01
C PHE A 201 -3.55 7.54 -18.50
N LYS A 202 -4.42 8.10 -19.31
CA LYS A 202 -4.29 9.47 -19.84
C LYS A 202 -4.62 10.52 -18.79
N MET A 203 -3.85 10.53 -17.71
CA MET A 203 -4.03 11.45 -16.58
C MET A 203 -2.99 12.56 -16.60
N GLN A 204 -3.45 13.76 -16.30
CA GLN A 204 -2.64 14.96 -16.20
C GLN A 204 -2.72 15.49 -14.76
N PRO A 205 -1.71 15.26 -13.93
CA PRO A 205 -1.67 15.77 -12.58
C PRO A 205 -1.14 17.21 -12.56
N HIS A 206 -1.80 18.03 -11.77
CA HIS A 206 -1.39 19.39 -11.48
C HIS A 206 -1.31 19.56 -9.97
N VAL A 207 -0.30 20.28 -9.46
CA VAL A 207 -0.18 20.62 -8.05
C VAL A 207 -0.26 22.12 -7.85
N PHE A 208 -1.06 22.51 -6.85
CA PHE A 208 -1.33 23.90 -6.50
C PHE A 208 -0.91 24.16 -5.04
N TYR A 209 -0.37 25.36 -4.81
CA TYR A 209 -0.12 25.92 -3.49
C TYR A 209 -0.87 27.24 -3.39
N GLN A 210 -1.75 27.38 -2.40
CA GLN A 210 -2.58 28.59 -2.22
C GLN A 210 -3.31 29.02 -3.50
N GLY A 211 -3.82 28.05 -4.27
CA GLY A 211 -4.54 28.30 -5.52
C GLY A 211 -3.69 28.58 -6.76
N LYS A 212 -2.35 28.74 -6.59
CA LYS A 212 -1.41 28.93 -7.70
C LYS A 212 -0.79 27.59 -8.09
N GLU A 213 -0.80 27.27 -9.38
CA GLU A 213 -0.10 26.10 -9.89
C GLU A 213 1.42 26.24 -9.73
N ILE A 214 2.05 25.23 -9.11
CA ILE A 214 3.48 25.23 -8.80
C ILE A 214 4.24 24.08 -9.46
N GLY A 215 3.53 23.03 -9.88
CA GLY A 215 4.12 21.85 -10.49
C GLY A 215 3.70 21.73 -11.94
N LYS A 216 4.66 21.91 -12.83
CA LYS A 216 4.58 21.43 -14.22
C LYS A 216 5.68 20.41 -14.41
N VAL A 217 5.32 19.26 -14.94
CA VAL A 217 6.31 18.38 -15.55
C VAL A 217 6.40 18.79 -17.03
N VAL A 218 7.06 19.90 -17.30
CA VAL A 218 7.41 20.30 -18.66
C VAL A 218 8.91 20.12 -18.77
N PHE A 219 9.33 19.09 -19.49
CA PHE A 219 10.66 19.08 -20.08
C PHE A 219 10.66 20.10 -21.21
N GLU A 220 11.48 21.12 -21.11
CA GLU A 220 11.72 22.02 -22.21
C GLU A 220 12.14 21.22 -23.45
N GLY A 221 11.30 21.22 -24.49
CA GLY A 221 11.60 20.70 -25.83
C GLY A 221 11.38 19.21 -26.09
N ARG A 222 10.89 18.43 -25.12
CA ARG A 222 10.35 17.07 -25.35
C ARG A 222 9.07 16.92 -24.55
N GLU A 223 7.97 16.64 -25.20
CA GLU A 223 6.85 15.94 -24.57
C GLU A 223 7.38 14.57 -24.12
N ILE A 224 8.01 14.53 -22.95
CA ILE A 224 8.18 13.25 -22.26
C ILE A 224 6.77 12.88 -21.85
N GLY A 225 6.29 11.79 -22.42
CA GLY A 225 4.94 11.35 -22.33
C GLY A 225 4.31 11.58 -20.98
N THR A 226 3.07 11.94 -21.01
CA THR A 226 2.14 12.29 -19.94
C THR A 226 2.78 12.67 -18.60
N PRO A 227 2.59 13.90 -18.10
CA PRO A 227 3.30 14.41 -16.96
C PRO A 227 3.23 13.40 -15.81
N GLY A 228 4.37 12.76 -15.55
CA GLY A 228 4.75 12.14 -14.33
C GLY A 228 3.84 11.10 -13.65
N CYS A 229 2.73 10.67 -14.22
CA CYS A 229 1.97 9.56 -13.66
C CYS A 229 2.25 8.26 -14.41
N SER A 230 2.57 7.23 -13.66
CA SER A 230 2.71 5.86 -14.17
C SER A 230 1.92 4.89 -13.32
N PRO A 231 1.48 3.76 -13.87
CA PRO A 231 0.98 2.68 -13.05
C PRO A 231 2.10 2.23 -12.09
N ASP A 232 1.77 2.08 -10.82
CA ASP A 232 2.67 1.44 -9.86
C ASP A 232 2.56 -0.07 -10.06
N ILE A 233 3.41 -0.61 -10.94
CA ILE A 233 3.41 -2.01 -11.34
C ILE A 233 3.57 -2.95 -10.14
N GLU A 234 4.29 -2.53 -9.12
CA GLU A 234 4.48 -3.35 -7.91
C GLU A 234 3.22 -3.46 -7.03
N ASN A 235 2.23 -2.59 -7.22
CA ASN A 235 1.04 -2.52 -6.38
C ASN A 235 -0.27 -2.43 -7.18
N SER A 236 -0.20 -2.57 -8.51
CA SER A 236 -1.39 -2.61 -9.35
C SER A 236 -1.82 -4.06 -9.61
N THR A 237 -3.10 -4.28 -9.70
CA THR A 237 -3.68 -5.60 -10.01
C THR A 237 -3.50 -5.99 -11.48
N THR A 238 -3.07 -5.07 -12.35
CA THR A 238 -2.91 -5.33 -13.78
C THR A 238 -1.81 -6.31 -14.12
N HIS A 239 -0.83 -6.51 -13.23
CA HIS A 239 0.31 -7.39 -13.52
C HIS A 239 -0.03 -8.88 -13.47
N TYR A 240 -1.15 -9.25 -12.82
CA TYR A 240 -1.54 -10.65 -12.65
C TYR A 240 -2.97 -10.93 -13.12
N VAL A 241 -3.62 -9.88 -13.59
CA VAL A 241 -4.96 -10.05 -14.09
C VAL A 241 -4.85 -10.17 -15.58
N GLU A 242 -4.89 -11.41 -16.00
CA GLU A 242 -5.07 -11.79 -17.38
C GLU A 242 -6.14 -10.88 -18.02
N GLU A 243 -6.03 -10.64 -19.30
CA GLU A 243 -6.95 -9.83 -20.13
C GLU A 243 -8.44 -10.17 -19.95
N THR A 244 -8.72 -11.22 -19.19
CA THR A 244 -10.01 -11.82 -18.91
C THR A 244 -10.86 -11.12 -17.86
N ILE A 245 -10.28 -10.32 -16.97
CA ILE A 245 -11.09 -9.46 -16.11
C ILE A 245 -11.60 -8.30 -16.94
N PRO A 246 -12.92 -8.03 -16.93
CA PRO A 246 -13.46 -6.88 -17.62
C PRO A 246 -12.67 -5.61 -17.26
N GLN A 247 -12.22 -4.85 -18.25
CA GLN A 247 -11.43 -3.62 -18.04
C GLN A 247 -12.03 -2.70 -16.96
N LYS A 248 -13.37 -2.63 -16.91
CA LYS A 248 -14.12 -1.85 -15.92
C LYS A 248 -14.01 -2.37 -14.48
N ALA A 249 -13.47 -3.57 -14.29
CA ALA A 249 -13.28 -4.18 -12.95
C ALA A 249 -11.82 -4.25 -12.52
N ARG A 250 -10.90 -3.64 -13.28
CA ARG A 250 -9.47 -3.57 -12.92
C ARG A 250 -9.21 -2.34 -12.09
N TRP A 251 -8.39 -2.49 -11.05
CA TRP A 251 -7.92 -1.38 -10.23
C TRP A 251 -6.43 -1.17 -10.46
N ASN A 252 -6.05 0.06 -10.75
CA ASN A 252 -4.68 0.43 -10.96
C ASN A 252 -4.27 1.49 -9.96
N ARG A 253 -3.16 1.29 -9.28
CA ARG A 253 -2.53 2.32 -8.47
C ARG A 253 -1.68 3.18 -9.39
N MET A 254 -1.99 4.47 -9.43
CA MET A 254 -1.24 5.47 -10.16
C MET A 254 -0.29 6.19 -9.21
N VAL A 255 0.92 6.44 -9.64
CA VAL A 255 1.91 7.25 -8.93
C VAL A 255 2.32 8.42 -9.83
N CYS A 256 2.15 9.63 -9.33
CA CYS A 256 2.58 10.85 -10.01
C CYS A 256 3.75 11.49 -9.24
N THR A 257 4.85 11.76 -9.93
CA THR A 257 6.05 12.40 -9.37
C THR A 257 6.19 13.82 -9.91
N PHE A 258 6.38 14.78 -9.02
CA PHE A 258 6.58 16.19 -9.38
C PHE A 258 8.07 16.55 -9.26
N TYR A 259 8.75 16.63 -10.39
CA TYR A 259 10.20 16.76 -10.46
C TYR A 259 10.74 18.16 -10.10
N ASN A 260 9.88 19.16 -10.01
CA ASN A 260 10.26 20.53 -9.59
C ASN A 260 9.76 20.89 -8.18
N VAL A 261 9.00 19.97 -7.51
CA VAL A 261 8.47 20.20 -6.16
C VAL A 261 9.16 19.25 -5.19
N TYR A 262 9.84 19.82 -4.19
CA TYR A 262 10.68 19.09 -3.26
C TYR A 262 10.28 19.36 -1.81
N GLY A 263 10.44 18.39 -0.94
CA GLY A 263 10.27 18.56 0.50
C GLY A 263 11.30 19.53 1.06
N ASN A 264 12.55 19.27 0.77
CA ASN A 264 13.70 20.13 1.11
C ASN A 264 14.76 20.05 0.01
N ASP A 265 15.75 20.92 0.09
CA ASP A 265 16.93 20.90 -0.75
C ASP A 265 18.17 21.04 0.12
N GLU A 266 18.87 19.94 0.32
CA GLU A 266 20.14 19.90 1.03
C GLU A 266 21.35 20.06 0.09
N SER A 267 21.12 20.08 -1.24
CA SER A 267 22.20 20.14 -2.23
C SER A 267 22.88 21.50 -2.31
N GLY A 268 22.18 22.58 -1.91
CA GLY A 268 22.65 23.96 -2.05
C GLY A 268 22.83 24.42 -3.50
N GLN A 269 22.47 23.60 -4.48
CA GLN A 269 22.56 23.94 -5.90
C GLN A 269 21.36 24.77 -6.33
N GLY A 270 21.53 25.64 -7.32
CA GLY A 270 20.52 26.56 -7.87
C GLY A 270 19.27 25.87 -8.44
N ASP A 271 18.90 26.16 -9.66
CA ASP A 271 17.74 25.56 -10.30
C ASP A 271 17.87 24.05 -10.44
N GLY A 272 16.74 23.34 -10.32
CA GLY A 272 16.68 21.88 -10.51
C GLY A 272 16.84 21.51 -11.98
N LEU A 273 17.04 20.23 -12.26
CA LEU A 273 17.10 19.68 -13.62
C LEU A 273 15.88 20.05 -14.50
N PHE A 274 14.77 20.42 -13.87
CA PHE A 274 13.46 20.60 -14.50
C PHE A 274 12.89 22.01 -14.29
N GLY A 275 13.74 23.01 -14.10
CA GLY A 275 13.38 24.40 -13.88
C GLY A 275 13.43 24.85 -12.40
N PRO A 276 12.81 26.00 -12.07
CA PRO A 276 12.85 26.55 -10.72
C PRO A 276 12.31 25.59 -9.69
N LYS A 277 13.07 25.39 -8.60
CA LYS A 277 12.68 24.52 -7.49
C LYS A 277 11.60 25.19 -6.65
N PHE A 278 10.54 24.43 -6.35
CA PHE A 278 9.57 24.80 -5.33
C PHE A 278 9.84 23.96 -4.06
N LEU A 279 10.18 24.61 -2.96
CA LEU A 279 10.57 23.96 -1.72
C LEU A 279 9.44 24.04 -0.69
N MET A 280 8.88 22.88 -0.31
CA MET A 280 7.74 22.79 0.60
C MET A 280 8.10 23.21 2.03
N ASN A 281 9.34 22.96 2.49
CA ASN A 281 9.82 23.40 3.80
C ASN A 281 9.86 24.93 3.97
N LYS A 282 9.94 25.68 2.87
CA LYS A 282 9.88 27.16 2.85
C LYS A 282 8.47 27.68 2.59
N ASN A 283 7.56 26.83 2.22
CA ASN A 283 6.18 27.15 1.83
C ASN A 283 5.18 26.28 2.60
N PRO A 284 5.07 26.40 3.95
CA PRO A 284 4.06 25.68 4.71
C PRO A 284 2.66 26.19 4.38
N GLY A 285 1.66 25.30 4.45
CA GLY A 285 0.26 25.63 4.17
C GLY A 285 -0.45 24.57 3.37
N ASP A 286 -1.53 24.95 2.70
CA ASP A 286 -2.43 24.05 2.01
C ASP A 286 -2.04 23.86 0.55
N TYR A 287 -2.05 22.59 0.16
CA TYR A 287 -1.76 22.12 -1.18
C TYR A 287 -2.94 21.34 -1.73
N GLU A 288 -3.07 21.37 -3.05
CA GLU A 288 -4.10 20.62 -3.76
C GLU A 288 -3.52 19.99 -5.02
N PHE A 289 -3.75 18.70 -5.22
CA PHE A 289 -3.62 18.07 -6.53
C PHE A 289 -4.95 18.12 -7.26
N LYS A 290 -4.88 18.45 -8.55
CA LYS A 290 -5.99 18.32 -9.49
C LYS A 290 -5.55 17.35 -10.59
N ILE A 291 -6.28 16.26 -10.70
CA ILE A 291 -6.00 15.22 -11.68
C ILE A 291 -7.04 15.36 -12.79
N LEU A 292 -6.57 15.69 -13.98
CA LEU A 292 -7.43 15.72 -15.17
C LEU A 292 -7.38 14.36 -15.86
N TRP A 293 -8.52 13.89 -16.34
CA TRP A 293 -8.65 12.73 -17.20
C TRP A 293 -9.37 13.16 -18.48
N ASN A 294 -8.71 13.00 -19.62
CA ASN A 294 -9.20 13.51 -20.90
C ASN A 294 -9.58 15.01 -20.82
N ASN A 295 -8.71 15.82 -20.22
CA ASN A 295 -8.89 17.28 -20.00
C ASN A 295 -10.10 17.66 -19.13
N LYS A 296 -10.70 16.72 -18.39
CA LYS A 296 -11.74 16.98 -17.40
C LYS A 296 -11.24 16.69 -16.02
N LEU A 297 -11.60 17.53 -15.05
CA LEU A 297 -11.23 17.31 -13.66
C LEU A 297 -11.89 16.02 -13.16
N ALA A 298 -11.05 15.03 -12.82
CA ALA A 298 -11.48 13.71 -12.40
C ALA A 298 -11.29 13.49 -10.91
N ARG A 299 -10.24 14.09 -10.31
CA ARG A 299 -9.89 13.90 -8.89
C ARG A 299 -9.38 15.20 -8.30
N THR A 300 -9.64 15.39 -7.01
CA THR A 300 -8.92 16.37 -6.19
C THR A 300 -8.39 15.70 -4.92
N ILE A 301 -7.18 16.08 -4.51
CA ILE A 301 -6.51 15.56 -3.32
C ILE A 301 -5.91 16.75 -2.59
N LYS A 302 -6.32 16.97 -1.33
CA LYS A 302 -5.85 18.08 -0.50
C LYS A 302 -4.99 17.58 0.63
N PHE A 303 -3.91 18.31 0.92
CA PHE A 303 -3.03 18.03 2.05
C PHE A 303 -2.40 19.31 2.56
N THR A 304 -1.90 19.27 3.80
CA THR A 304 -1.27 20.42 4.45
C THR A 304 0.16 20.09 4.83
N VAL A 305 1.03 21.07 4.65
CA VAL A 305 2.45 21.01 5.04
C VAL A 305 2.68 21.94 6.22
N LYS A 306 3.27 21.42 7.29
CA LYS A 306 3.67 22.17 8.48
C LYS A 306 4.95 22.96 8.24
N PRO A 307 5.24 23.98 9.06
CA PRO A 307 6.55 24.59 9.11
C PRO A 307 7.65 23.52 9.25
N GLY A 308 8.71 23.65 8.43
CA GLY A 308 9.78 22.65 8.37
C GLY A 308 9.59 21.55 7.32
N GLY A 309 8.48 21.56 6.56
CA GLY A 309 8.29 20.68 5.40
C GLY A 309 7.65 19.31 5.68
N ASN A 310 7.27 19.03 6.94
CA ASN A 310 6.59 17.81 7.30
C ASN A 310 5.11 17.88 6.94
N PHE A 311 4.54 16.75 6.50
CA PHE A 311 3.11 16.67 6.29
C PHE A 311 2.33 16.81 7.60
N ASP A 312 1.19 17.49 7.53
CA ASP A 312 0.25 17.48 8.63
C ASP A 312 -0.52 16.16 8.64
N ASN A 313 -0.05 15.26 9.47
CA ASN A 313 -0.71 13.96 9.63
C ASN A 313 -2.01 14.05 10.45
N GLY A 314 -2.26 15.14 11.17
CA GLY A 314 -3.51 15.44 11.87
C GLY A 314 -4.43 14.25 12.13
N ILE A 315 -5.52 14.21 11.38
CA ILE A 315 -6.51 13.13 11.40
C ILE A 315 -5.92 11.78 10.97
N ALA A 316 -4.98 11.78 10.01
CA ALA A 316 -4.35 10.57 9.49
C ALA A 316 -3.23 10.00 10.38
N ALA A 317 -2.89 10.65 11.48
CA ALA A 317 -1.84 10.19 12.40
C ALA A 317 -2.08 8.78 12.95
N SER A 318 -3.34 8.37 13.07
CA SER A 318 -3.73 7.02 13.48
C SER A 318 -3.33 5.92 12.48
N SER A 319 -3.08 6.27 11.23
CA SER A 319 -2.70 5.31 10.19
C SER A 319 -1.27 4.78 10.32
N LYS A 320 -0.41 5.47 11.08
CA LYS A 320 1.00 5.10 11.38
C LYS A 320 1.83 4.76 10.14
N LEU A 321 1.72 5.56 9.09
CA LEU A 321 2.47 5.34 7.84
C LEU A 321 3.92 5.87 7.84
N GLY A 322 4.36 6.49 8.93
CA GLY A 322 5.64 7.20 9.01
C GLY A 322 5.49 8.70 8.81
N ASN A 323 6.60 9.45 8.96
CA ASN A 323 6.59 10.92 8.97
C ASN A 323 6.70 11.54 7.57
N ASP A 324 7.11 10.75 6.59
CA ASP A 324 7.39 11.15 5.21
C ASP A 324 6.18 10.95 4.27
N ARG A 325 5.05 10.51 4.82
CA ARG A 325 3.83 10.28 4.05
C ARG A 325 2.57 10.52 4.87
N VAL A 326 1.49 10.84 4.16
CA VAL A 326 0.17 11.05 4.73
C VAL A 326 -0.90 10.35 3.88
N ILE A 327 -1.91 9.79 4.56
CA ILE A 327 -3.15 9.35 3.91
C ILE A 327 -4.12 10.52 3.90
N VAL A 328 -4.74 10.74 2.76
CA VAL A 328 -5.72 11.80 2.56
C VAL A 328 -6.90 11.31 1.72
N PRO A 329 -8.11 11.85 1.89
CA PRO A 329 -9.22 11.51 1.02
C PRO A 329 -8.99 12.00 -0.40
N VAL A 330 -9.41 11.20 -1.36
CA VAL A 330 -9.51 11.56 -2.78
C VAL A 330 -10.97 11.88 -3.08
N THR A 331 -11.26 13.10 -3.52
CA THR A 331 -12.58 13.43 -4.06
C THR A 331 -12.65 12.98 -5.50
N ILE A 332 -13.55 12.06 -5.80
CA ILE A 332 -13.77 11.50 -7.14
C ILE A 332 -14.87 12.32 -7.82
N LEU A 333 -14.54 12.91 -8.96
CA LEU A 333 -15.40 13.77 -9.74
C LEU A 333 -15.70 13.13 -11.09
N GLY A 334 -16.95 12.83 -11.37
CA GLY A 334 -17.38 12.13 -12.58
C GLY A 334 -17.48 10.62 -12.40
N ASP A 335 -17.68 9.93 -13.50
CA ASP A 335 -18.03 8.48 -13.59
C ASP A 335 -16.96 7.66 -14.30
N GLN A 336 -15.71 8.15 -14.33
CA GLN A 336 -14.58 7.47 -14.98
C GLN A 336 -14.33 6.10 -14.37
N ASP A 337 -14.60 5.94 -13.07
CA ASP A 337 -14.43 4.68 -12.37
C ASP A 337 -15.62 3.72 -12.52
N GLY A 338 -16.67 4.15 -13.20
CA GLY A 338 -17.88 3.36 -13.38
C GLY A 338 -18.65 3.14 -12.06
N VAL A 339 -19.34 2.02 -11.95
CA VAL A 339 -20.10 1.66 -10.75
C VAL A 339 -19.16 0.96 -9.76
N TRP A 340 -19.04 1.52 -8.55
CA TRP A 340 -18.22 0.99 -7.48
C TRP A 340 -18.88 1.18 -6.11
N ASP A 341 -18.47 0.44 -5.10
CA ASP A 341 -19.01 0.56 -3.74
C ASP A 341 -18.38 1.77 -3.02
N LYS A 342 -19.11 2.88 -2.98
CA LYS A 342 -18.69 4.13 -2.34
C LYS A 342 -18.54 4.04 -0.82
N ASN A 343 -18.95 2.94 -0.19
CA ASN A 343 -18.81 2.70 1.24
C ASN A 343 -17.70 1.69 1.58
N ALA A 344 -17.11 1.02 0.58
CA ALA A 344 -16.10 -0.02 0.79
C ALA A 344 -14.91 0.45 1.65
N TRP A 345 -14.54 1.73 1.58
CA TRP A 345 -13.44 2.31 2.34
C TRP A 345 -13.68 2.33 3.86
N LYS A 346 -14.94 2.28 4.32
CA LYS A 346 -15.28 2.29 5.75
C LYS A 346 -14.85 1.00 6.45
N ASP A 347 -14.79 -0.10 5.72
CA ASP A 347 -14.33 -1.41 6.20
C ASP A 347 -13.21 -1.93 5.28
N ALA A 348 -12.22 -1.06 5.06
CA ALA A 348 -11.08 -1.39 4.24
C ALA A 348 -10.23 -2.47 4.88
N PHE A 349 -9.36 -3.01 4.10
CA PHE A 349 -8.53 -4.16 4.41
C PHE A 349 -7.73 -4.08 5.73
N TYR A 350 -7.38 -2.89 6.21
CA TYR A 350 -6.77 -2.67 7.53
C TYR A 350 -7.59 -1.76 8.45
N GLY A 351 -8.90 -1.76 8.27
CA GLY A 351 -9.84 -0.88 8.96
C GLY A 351 -10.13 0.39 8.14
N ASN A 352 -10.80 1.36 8.75
CA ASN A 352 -11.09 2.63 8.08
C ASN A 352 -9.81 3.49 7.97
N PRO A 353 -9.18 3.62 6.78
CA PRO A 353 -7.97 4.42 6.62
C PRO A 353 -8.22 5.93 6.69
N LEU A 354 -9.49 6.34 6.55
CA LEU A 354 -9.93 7.73 6.58
C LEU A 354 -10.65 8.09 7.88
N VAL A 355 -10.34 7.40 8.99
CA VAL A 355 -10.90 7.72 10.31
C VAL A 355 -10.67 9.19 10.64
N GLY A 356 -11.75 9.91 10.97
CA GLY A 356 -11.74 11.34 11.30
C GLY A 356 -11.95 12.28 10.10
N PHE A 357 -11.87 11.81 8.86
CA PHE A 357 -12.29 12.60 7.71
C PHE A 357 -13.80 12.55 7.54
N THR A 358 -14.41 13.73 7.30
CA THR A 358 -15.87 13.86 7.13
C THR A 358 -16.31 13.69 5.67
N ALA A 359 -15.40 13.90 4.74
CA ALA A 359 -15.67 13.80 3.31
C ALA A 359 -15.36 12.37 2.82
N ALA A 360 -16.41 11.62 2.60
CA ALA A 360 -16.35 10.50 1.67
C ALA A 360 -16.57 11.01 0.25
N PRO A 361 -16.18 10.26 -0.78
CA PRO A 361 -16.36 10.66 -2.18
C PRO A 361 -17.82 10.90 -2.53
#